data_fbe7d9d0dbff1d6a00ae828bb2e6d40a
#
_entry.id   fbe7d9d0dbff1d6a00ae828bb2e6d40a
#
_cell.length_a   1.000
_cell.length_b   1.000
_cell.length_c   1.000
_cell.angle_alpha   90.00
_cell.angle_beta   90.00
_cell.angle_gamma   90.00
#
_symmetry.space_group_name_H-M   'P 1'
#
loop_
_entity.id
_entity.type
_entity.pdbx_description
1 polymer ?
#
loop_
_entity_poly.entity_id
_entity_poly.type
_entity_poly.pdbx_seq_one_letter_code
_entity_poly.pdbx_strand_id
1 'polypeptide(L)'
;MRLRIAWATDPGLEREENEDAVVVWRNKAGLDTLLVVCDGMGGHAAGQTASSIASKTVTRVLAEDGQEGPDIDRLKRACKEANTAVFEAARDNPEWTGMGSTMVIAAIRAGEMAVLNVGDSPAYLFRNGLATLVSQDHSWPAEQVRLGLIKPEEAATHPLKHRLTRAVGVWEAIQPFTDKVKLDEGDAIVLCSDGVETAGVSVEEMGRLLLRDGNLDRGAERVIERCRELGAPDNVTLAVARVEVDVTKTAVLPKVKL
;
A
#
# COMPACT_ATOMS: atom_id res chain seq x y z
N MET A 1 19.63 -8.11 6.00
CA MET A 1 18.19 -8.37 6.23
C MET A 1 17.64 -9.05 4.98
N ARG A 2 16.89 -10.12 5.13
CA ARG A 2 16.24 -10.83 4.03
C ARG A 2 14.74 -10.61 4.12
N LEU A 3 14.08 -10.42 2.98
CA LEU A 3 12.62 -10.21 2.91
C LEU A 3 11.97 -11.35 2.13
N ARG A 4 10.90 -11.92 2.68
CA ARG A 4 9.89 -12.64 1.89
C ARG A 4 8.84 -11.66 1.44
N ILE A 5 8.33 -11.82 0.23
CA ILE A 5 7.33 -10.93 -0.34
C ILE A 5 6.27 -11.78 -1.02
N ALA A 6 5.03 -11.36 -0.88
CA ALA A 6 3.90 -11.87 -1.64
C ALA A 6 2.96 -10.71 -2.00
N TRP A 7 2.08 -10.95 -2.95
CA TRP A 7 1.02 -10.04 -3.33
C TRP A 7 -0.15 -10.81 -3.92
N ALA A 8 -1.32 -10.22 -3.87
CA ALA A 8 -2.50 -10.73 -4.53
C ALA A 8 -3.41 -9.57 -4.96
N THR A 9 -4.16 -9.78 -6.02
CA THR A 9 -5.14 -8.83 -6.54
C THR A 9 -6.32 -9.58 -7.13
N ASP A 10 -7.53 -9.07 -6.94
CA ASP A 10 -8.78 -9.67 -7.42
C ASP A 10 -9.78 -8.56 -7.75
N PRO A 11 -10.56 -8.66 -8.83
CA PRO A 11 -11.57 -7.66 -9.16
C PRO A 11 -12.74 -7.60 -8.16
N GLY A 12 -12.84 -8.55 -7.24
CA GLY A 12 -14.00 -8.71 -6.37
C GLY A 12 -15.15 -9.43 -7.06
N LEU A 13 -16.36 -9.26 -6.53
CA LEU A 13 -17.56 -9.94 -7.04
C LEU A 13 -18.56 -9.01 -7.71
N GLU A 14 -18.46 -7.69 -7.49
CA GLU A 14 -19.40 -6.70 -8.02
C GLU A 14 -18.82 -5.82 -9.13
N ARG A 15 -17.48 -5.75 -9.23
CA ARG A 15 -16.79 -4.95 -10.26
C ARG A 15 -16.52 -5.81 -11.49
N GLU A 16 -16.73 -5.26 -12.68
CA GLU A 16 -16.41 -5.93 -13.96
C GLU A 16 -14.92 -5.88 -14.27
N GLU A 17 -14.24 -4.81 -13.85
CA GLU A 17 -12.82 -4.56 -14.10
C GLU A 17 -12.05 -4.39 -12.78
N ASN A 18 -10.76 -4.68 -12.83
CA ASN A 18 -9.86 -4.41 -11.73
C ASN A 18 -9.10 -3.10 -12.00
N GLU A 19 -9.48 -2.05 -11.30
CA GLU A 19 -8.87 -0.73 -11.39
C GLU A 19 -7.66 -0.58 -10.45
N ASP A 20 -7.39 -1.58 -9.60
CA ASP A 20 -6.20 -1.64 -8.75
C ASP A 20 -4.93 -2.00 -9.54
N ALA A 21 -3.79 -1.51 -9.08
CA ALA A 21 -2.48 -1.91 -9.57
C ALA A 21 -1.54 -2.21 -8.41
N VAL A 22 -0.82 -3.32 -8.50
CA VAL A 22 0.23 -3.70 -7.56
C VAL A 22 1.56 -3.89 -8.28
N VAL A 23 2.63 -3.35 -7.71
CA VAL A 23 3.99 -3.58 -8.20
C VAL A 23 4.88 -3.99 -7.03
N VAL A 24 5.62 -5.07 -7.25
CA VAL A 24 6.73 -5.50 -6.41
C VAL A 24 7.98 -5.46 -7.24
N TRP A 25 8.93 -4.63 -6.84
CA TRP A 25 10.21 -4.52 -7.52
C TRP A 25 11.37 -4.76 -6.56
N ARG A 26 12.43 -5.40 -7.06
CA ARG A 26 13.70 -5.57 -6.37
C ARG A 26 14.86 -5.22 -7.28
N ASN A 27 15.88 -4.56 -6.75
CA ASN A 27 17.12 -4.39 -7.50
C ASN A 27 17.84 -5.73 -7.71
N LYS A 28 18.79 -5.77 -8.68
CA LYS A 28 19.53 -7.02 -9.03
C LYS A 28 20.31 -7.62 -7.85
N ALA A 29 20.74 -6.78 -6.89
CA ALA A 29 21.42 -7.23 -5.69
C ALA A 29 20.45 -7.76 -4.61
N GLY A 30 19.13 -7.58 -4.78
CA GLY A 30 18.10 -7.95 -3.81
C GLY A 30 18.14 -7.15 -2.50
N LEU A 31 18.86 -6.01 -2.51
CA LEU A 31 19.06 -5.17 -1.32
C LEU A 31 17.95 -4.11 -1.18
N ASP A 32 17.46 -3.58 -2.32
CA ASP A 32 16.34 -2.64 -2.36
C ASP A 32 15.07 -3.36 -2.77
N THR A 33 14.00 -3.10 -2.05
CA THR A 33 12.67 -3.63 -2.30
C THR A 33 11.67 -2.50 -2.32
N LEU A 34 10.80 -2.49 -3.33
CA LEU A 34 9.71 -1.55 -3.48
C LEU A 34 8.40 -2.31 -3.56
N LEU A 35 7.45 -1.94 -2.72
CA LEU A 35 6.05 -2.33 -2.82
C LEU A 35 5.25 -1.09 -3.18
N VAL A 36 4.34 -1.21 -4.14
CA VAL A 36 3.43 -0.16 -4.57
C VAL A 36 2.05 -0.75 -4.73
N VAL A 37 1.04 -0.12 -4.15
CA VAL A 37 -0.38 -0.36 -4.41
C VAL A 37 -1.02 0.95 -4.81
N CYS A 38 -1.80 0.91 -5.88
CA CYS A 38 -2.55 2.03 -6.41
C CYS A 38 -3.98 1.56 -6.68
N ASP A 39 -4.97 2.28 -6.17
CA ASP A 39 -6.39 2.07 -6.39
C ASP A 39 -6.88 3.14 -7.36
N GLY A 40 -7.37 2.71 -8.51
CA GLY A 40 -7.77 3.59 -9.61
C GLY A 40 -9.20 4.06 -9.47
N MET A 41 -9.45 5.33 -9.76
CA MET A 41 -10.78 5.93 -9.77
C MET A 41 -11.04 6.73 -11.05
N GLY A 42 -12.29 6.78 -11.48
CA GLY A 42 -12.71 7.51 -12.69
C GLY A 42 -13.69 6.76 -13.55
N GLY A 43 -14.10 5.58 -13.09
CA GLY A 43 -15.04 4.67 -13.73
C GLY A 43 -14.45 3.93 -14.94
N HIS A 44 -14.70 2.61 -15.01
CA HIS A 44 -14.28 1.74 -16.10
C HIS A 44 -12.77 1.85 -16.43
N ALA A 45 -12.40 1.84 -17.70
CA ALA A 45 -11.02 1.86 -18.18
C ALA A 45 -10.17 3.07 -17.71
N ALA A 46 -10.79 4.15 -17.22
CA ALA A 46 -10.08 5.34 -16.78
C ALA A 46 -9.37 5.12 -15.44
N GLY A 47 -10.01 4.47 -14.46
CA GLY A 47 -9.40 4.13 -13.17
C GLY A 47 -8.23 3.17 -13.35
N GLN A 48 -8.40 2.09 -14.12
CA GLN A 48 -7.34 1.13 -14.44
C GLN A 48 -6.16 1.83 -15.14
N THR A 49 -6.43 2.77 -16.04
CA THR A 49 -5.39 3.55 -16.71
C THR A 49 -4.63 4.42 -15.71
N ALA A 50 -5.34 5.10 -14.80
CA ALA A 50 -4.72 5.98 -13.81
C ALA A 50 -3.80 5.21 -12.86
N SER A 51 -4.26 4.12 -12.25
CA SER A 51 -3.46 3.27 -11.36
C SER A 51 -2.26 2.64 -12.07
N SER A 52 -2.44 2.21 -13.33
CA SER A 52 -1.37 1.65 -14.18
C SER A 52 -0.29 2.70 -14.49
N ILE A 53 -0.67 3.93 -14.91
CA ILE A 53 0.28 5.01 -15.16
C ILE A 53 1.02 5.37 -13.86
N ALA A 54 0.29 5.55 -12.76
CA ALA A 54 0.84 5.93 -11.47
C ALA A 54 1.88 4.90 -10.98
N SER A 55 1.51 3.63 -10.90
CA SER A 55 2.37 2.56 -10.40
C SER A 55 3.59 2.31 -11.28
N LYS A 56 3.45 2.34 -12.60
CA LYS A 56 4.56 2.17 -13.55
C LYS A 56 5.53 3.35 -13.51
N THR A 57 5.01 4.59 -13.46
CA THR A 57 5.86 5.77 -13.44
C THR A 57 6.70 5.84 -12.18
N VAL A 58 6.09 5.67 -11.00
CA VAL A 58 6.82 5.70 -9.73
C VAL A 58 7.87 4.60 -9.67
N THR A 59 7.54 3.40 -10.14
CA THR A 59 8.47 2.27 -10.15
C THR A 59 9.65 2.53 -11.09
N ARG A 60 9.40 3.03 -12.30
CA ARG A 60 10.43 3.38 -13.27
C ARG A 60 11.38 4.43 -12.69
N VAL A 61 10.87 5.53 -12.15
CA VAL A 61 11.68 6.61 -11.58
C VAL A 61 12.58 6.10 -10.44
N LEU A 62 12.02 5.28 -9.54
CA LEU A 62 12.79 4.74 -8.41
C LEU A 62 13.78 3.65 -8.80
N ALA A 63 13.53 2.92 -9.91
CA ALA A 63 14.42 1.88 -10.40
C ALA A 63 15.60 2.45 -11.22
N GLU A 64 15.41 3.57 -11.92
CA GLU A 64 16.34 4.13 -12.89
C GLU A 64 17.29 5.20 -12.31
N ASP A 65 16.94 5.84 -11.18
CA ASP A 65 17.70 6.98 -10.67
C ASP A 65 19.09 6.65 -10.08
N GLY A 66 19.45 5.37 -10.03
CA GLY A 66 20.75 4.88 -9.59
C GLY A 66 21.08 5.12 -8.11
N GLN A 67 20.17 5.76 -7.37
CA GLN A 67 20.33 5.97 -5.94
C GLN A 67 19.79 4.76 -5.17
N GLU A 68 20.33 4.53 -4.00
CA GLU A 68 19.99 3.38 -3.16
C GLU A 68 19.34 3.82 -1.84
N GLY A 69 18.40 3.00 -1.36
CA GLY A 69 17.81 3.10 -0.04
C GLY A 69 16.49 3.88 0.04
N PRO A 70 15.88 3.85 1.24
CA PRO A 70 14.60 4.49 1.52
C PRO A 70 14.78 5.99 1.73
N ASP A 71 14.72 6.76 0.64
CA ASP A 71 14.84 8.22 0.65
C ASP A 71 13.49 8.87 0.39
N ILE A 72 13.03 9.71 1.33
CA ILE A 72 11.75 10.41 1.24
C ILE A 72 11.72 11.39 0.07
N ASP A 73 12.81 12.10 -0.22
CA ASP A 73 12.83 13.08 -1.29
C ASP A 73 12.79 12.41 -2.67
N ARG A 74 13.39 11.20 -2.79
CA ARG A 74 13.21 10.35 -3.97
C ARG A 74 11.75 9.93 -4.15
N LEU A 75 11.12 9.45 -3.09
CA LEU A 75 9.70 9.06 -3.13
C LEU A 75 8.81 10.24 -3.52
N LYS A 76 9.03 11.42 -2.94
CA LYS A 76 8.29 12.64 -3.29
C LYS A 76 8.47 13.04 -4.76
N ARG A 77 9.71 12.98 -5.28
CA ARG A 77 9.99 13.24 -6.70
C ARG A 77 9.27 12.26 -7.60
N ALA A 78 9.37 10.96 -7.32
CA ALA A 78 8.70 9.92 -8.09
C ALA A 78 7.17 10.06 -8.06
N CYS A 79 6.59 10.38 -6.89
CA CYS A 79 5.18 10.66 -6.73
C CYS A 79 4.75 11.89 -7.56
N LYS A 80 5.54 12.96 -7.56
CA LYS A 80 5.27 14.14 -8.37
C LYS A 80 5.28 13.83 -9.88
N GLU A 81 6.25 13.05 -10.35
CA GLU A 81 6.31 12.61 -11.75
C GLU A 81 5.11 11.74 -12.12
N ALA A 82 4.72 10.81 -11.24
CA ALA A 82 3.53 9.98 -11.44
C ALA A 82 2.25 10.84 -11.48
N ASN A 83 2.12 11.83 -10.58
CA ASN A 83 1.01 12.77 -10.58
C ASN A 83 0.91 13.53 -11.90
N THR A 84 2.02 14.09 -12.36
CA THR A 84 2.07 14.80 -13.64
C THR A 84 1.67 13.89 -14.80
N ALA A 85 2.18 12.66 -14.84
CA ALA A 85 1.87 11.71 -15.92
C ALA A 85 0.37 11.35 -15.98
N VAL A 86 -0.28 11.10 -14.83
CA VAL A 86 -1.72 10.82 -14.79
C VAL A 86 -2.53 12.07 -15.14
N PHE A 87 -2.16 13.24 -14.59
CA PHE A 87 -2.84 14.50 -14.84
C PHE A 87 -2.80 14.92 -16.32
N GLU A 88 -1.64 14.78 -16.96
CA GLU A 88 -1.49 15.08 -18.39
C GLU A 88 -2.27 14.08 -19.26
N ALA A 89 -2.24 12.79 -18.93
CA ALA A 89 -3.02 11.80 -19.65
C ALA A 89 -4.54 12.06 -19.56
N ALA A 90 -5.03 12.47 -18.38
CA ALA A 90 -6.43 12.85 -18.18
C ALA A 90 -6.81 14.12 -18.97
N ARG A 91 -5.90 15.09 -19.04
CA ARG A 91 -6.10 16.33 -19.81
C ARG A 91 -6.14 16.08 -21.32
N ASP A 92 -5.28 15.20 -21.81
CA ASP A 92 -5.08 14.96 -23.24
C ASP A 92 -6.12 14.00 -23.83
N ASN A 93 -6.87 13.27 -22.98
CA ASN A 93 -7.95 12.39 -23.39
C ASN A 93 -9.27 12.72 -22.65
N PRO A 94 -10.28 13.28 -23.37
CA PRO A 94 -11.56 13.63 -22.76
C PRO A 94 -12.30 12.46 -22.08
N GLU A 95 -12.11 11.22 -22.52
CA GLU A 95 -12.72 10.03 -21.94
C GLU A 95 -12.13 9.69 -20.56
N TRP A 96 -10.94 10.22 -20.24
CA TRP A 96 -10.27 10.03 -18.95
C TRP A 96 -10.39 11.25 -18.03
N THR A 97 -11.29 12.18 -18.37
CA THR A 97 -11.50 13.39 -17.56
C THR A 97 -11.90 13.02 -16.13
N GLY A 98 -11.13 13.52 -15.17
CA GLY A 98 -11.37 13.26 -13.74
C GLY A 98 -10.84 11.91 -13.23
N MET A 99 -10.12 11.14 -14.06
CA MET A 99 -9.44 9.94 -13.56
C MET A 99 -8.38 10.32 -12.53
N GLY A 100 -8.12 9.41 -11.63
CA GLY A 100 -7.10 9.54 -10.61
C GLY A 100 -6.76 8.20 -9.98
N SER A 101 -5.87 8.21 -9.02
CA SER A 101 -5.53 7.00 -8.28
C SER A 101 -5.09 7.34 -6.86
N THR A 102 -5.28 6.42 -5.94
CA THR A 102 -4.48 6.39 -4.71
C THR A 102 -3.05 5.96 -5.03
N MET A 103 -2.16 6.11 -4.09
CA MET A 103 -0.80 5.58 -4.17
C MET A 103 -0.27 5.34 -2.78
N VAL A 104 0.09 4.10 -2.46
CA VAL A 104 0.83 3.78 -1.25
C VAL A 104 2.10 3.01 -1.62
N ILE A 105 3.23 3.45 -1.04
CA ILE A 105 4.57 2.94 -1.36
C ILE A 105 5.29 2.58 -0.07
N ALA A 106 5.98 1.42 -0.06
CA ALA A 106 7.01 1.08 0.91
C ALA A 106 8.32 0.81 0.18
N ALA A 107 9.33 1.64 0.42
CA ALA A 107 10.69 1.44 -0.05
C ALA A 107 11.54 0.92 1.11
N ILE A 108 12.11 -0.29 0.97
CA ILE A 108 12.75 -1.02 2.06
C ILE A 108 14.20 -1.32 1.70
N ARG A 109 15.15 -0.97 2.59
CA ARG A 109 16.56 -1.34 2.50
C ARG A 109 17.20 -1.40 3.88
N ALA A 110 18.05 -2.38 4.12
CA ALA A 110 18.95 -2.48 5.27
C ALA A 110 18.30 -2.26 6.65
N GLY A 111 17.04 -2.69 6.84
CA GLY A 111 16.32 -2.52 8.10
C GLY A 111 15.63 -1.17 8.25
N GLU A 112 15.54 -0.39 7.19
CA GLU A 112 14.76 0.85 7.15
C GLU A 112 13.70 0.76 6.05
N MET A 113 12.57 1.40 6.30
CA MET A 113 11.47 1.58 5.36
C MET A 113 11.09 3.06 5.29
N ALA A 114 11.01 3.60 4.09
CA ALA A 114 10.31 4.86 3.84
C ALA A 114 8.93 4.55 3.28
N VAL A 115 7.92 5.20 3.83
CA VAL A 115 6.52 5.12 3.37
C VAL A 115 6.15 6.44 2.72
N LEU A 116 5.40 6.35 1.62
CA LEU A 116 4.69 7.48 1.03
C LEU A 116 3.28 7.06 0.72
N ASN A 117 2.28 7.89 1.05
CA ASN A 117 0.94 7.67 0.54
C ASN A 117 0.22 8.94 0.10
N VAL A 118 -0.70 8.74 -0.84
CA VAL A 118 -1.70 9.67 -1.34
C VAL A 118 -3.00 8.90 -1.48
N GLY A 119 -4.09 9.41 -0.91
CA GLY A 119 -5.37 8.70 -0.86
C GLY A 119 -5.56 7.96 0.47
N ASP A 120 -6.43 6.98 0.46
CA ASP A 120 -6.88 6.22 1.62
C ASP A 120 -6.40 4.76 1.64
N SER A 121 -5.70 4.30 0.59
CA SER A 121 -5.03 2.98 0.60
C SER A 121 -4.01 2.89 1.73
N PRO A 122 -4.17 1.98 2.72
CA PRO A 122 -3.37 1.97 3.92
C PRO A 122 -2.06 1.21 3.79
N ALA A 123 -1.09 1.58 4.65
CA ALA A 123 0.11 0.81 4.96
C ALA A 123 0.12 0.46 6.44
N TYR A 124 0.32 -0.84 6.75
CA TYR A 124 0.40 -1.34 8.11
C TYR A 124 1.76 -1.97 8.40
N LEU A 125 2.24 -1.75 9.62
CA LEU A 125 3.35 -2.51 10.21
C LEU A 125 2.78 -3.48 11.24
N PHE A 126 3.00 -4.78 11.02
CA PHE A 126 2.71 -5.83 11.99
C PHE A 126 4.00 -6.17 12.74
N ARG A 127 4.02 -5.91 14.04
CA ARG A 127 5.13 -6.18 14.93
C ARG A 127 4.62 -6.83 16.22
N ASN A 128 5.16 -7.98 16.58
CA ASN A 128 4.79 -8.71 17.81
C ASN A 128 3.27 -8.97 17.95
N GLY A 129 2.58 -9.24 16.83
CA GLY A 129 1.14 -9.49 16.80
C GLY A 129 0.27 -8.23 16.83
N LEU A 130 0.86 -7.04 16.91
CA LEU A 130 0.14 -5.77 16.85
C LEU A 130 0.27 -5.15 15.45
N ALA A 131 -0.82 -4.55 14.97
CA ALA A 131 -0.85 -3.78 13.75
C ALA A 131 -0.78 -2.28 14.07
N THR A 132 0.07 -1.56 13.35
CA THR A 132 0.18 -0.09 13.44
C THR A 132 0.01 0.49 12.04
N LEU A 133 -0.92 1.43 11.87
CA LEU A 133 -1.05 2.20 10.64
C LEU A 133 0.17 3.13 10.50
N VAL A 134 0.88 3.04 9.38
CA VAL A 134 2.09 3.83 9.08
C VAL A 134 1.89 4.75 7.87
N SER A 135 0.66 4.85 7.36
CA SER A 135 0.21 5.81 6.36
C SER A 135 -0.78 6.80 6.98
N GLN A 136 -1.19 7.81 6.22
CA GLN A 136 -2.23 8.75 6.60
C GLN A 136 -3.41 8.65 5.64
N ASP A 137 -4.61 8.43 6.16
CA ASP A 137 -5.84 8.45 5.38
C ASP A 137 -6.16 9.88 4.91
N HIS A 138 -6.31 10.06 3.59
CA HIS A 138 -6.69 11.32 2.96
C HIS A 138 -8.15 11.32 2.48
N SER A 139 -9.02 10.55 3.13
CA SER A 139 -10.47 10.71 2.98
C SER A 139 -10.95 12.00 3.65
N TRP A 140 -12.09 12.52 3.20
CA TRP A 140 -12.67 13.72 3.78
C TRP A 140 -12.98 13.56 5.29
N PRO A 141 -13.59 12.47 5.77
CA PRO A 141 -13.84 12.31 7.20
C PRO A 141 -12.56 12.17 8.02
N ALA A 142 -11.55 11.45 7.54
CA ALA A 142 -10.27 11.33 8.24
C ALA A 142 -9.59 12.71 8.40
N GLU A 143 -9.68 13.57 7.39
CA GLU A 143 -9.22 14.95 7.48
C GLU A 143 -9.99 15.75 8.55
N GLN A 144 -11.34 15.59 8.64
CA GLN A 144 -12.15 16.25 9.66
C GLN A 144 -11.82 15.76 11.08
N VAL A 145 -11.55 14.47 11.25
CA VAL A 145 -11.07 13.91 12.54
C VAL A 145 -9.73 14.54 12.92
N ARG A 146 -8.79 14.61 11.98
CA ARG A 146 -7.46 15.21 12.19
C ARG A 146 -7.54 16.70 12.59
N LEU A 147 -8.52 17.42 12.07
CA LEU A 147 -8.82 18.83 12.42
C LEU A 147 -9.61 18.96 13.72
N GLY A 148 -10.04 17.87 14.35
CA GLY A 148 -10.85 17.87 15.56
C GLY A 148 -12.30 18.32 15.35
N LEU A 149 -12.80 18.29 14.12
CA LEU A 149 -14.14 18.75 13.74
C LEU A 149 -15.22 17.67 13.89
N ILE A 150 -14.84 16.39 13.75
CA ILE A 150 -15.69 15.23 14.02
C ILE A 150 -14.91 14.19 14.82
N LYS A 151 -15.61 13.25 15.47
CA LYS A 151 -15.01 12.15 16.21
C LYS A 151 -14.67 10.97 15.29
N PRO A 152 -13.70 10.09 15.65
CA PRO A 152 -13.37 8.90 14.85
C PRO A 152 -14.57 8.00 14.57
N GLU A 153 -15.49 7.83 15.54
CA GLU A 153 -16.69 6.99 15.40
C GLU A 153 -17.67 7.56 14.36
N GLU A 154 -17.71 8.90 14.20
CA GLU A 154 -18.54 9.57 13.20
C GLU A 154 -17.96 9.45 11.80
N ALA A 155 -16.63 9.37 11.68
CA ALA A 155 -15.94 9.18 10.39
C ALA A 155 -16.28 7.85 9.73
N ALA A 156 -16.30 6.75 10.50
CA ALA A 156 -16.54 5.40 9.98
C ALA A 156 -17.89 5.23 9.26
N THR A 157 -18.92 6.00 9.67
CA THR A 157 -20.27 5.95 9.10
C THR A 157 -20.62 7.20 8.27
N HIS A 158 -19.64 8.06 8.02
CA HIS A 158 -19.89 9.34 7.36
C HIS A 158 -20.31 9.14 5.89
N PRO A 159 -21.32 9.87 5.36
CA PRO A 159 -21.76 9.75 3.96
C PRO A 159 -20.66 10.02 2.92
N LEU A 160 -19.63 10.79 3.27
CA LEU A 160 -18.50 11.13 2.41
C LEU A 160 -17.25 10.28 2.72
N LYS A 161 -17.40 9.10 3.30
CA LYS A 161 -16.24 8.25 3.69
C LYS A 161 -15.34 7.84 2.53
N HIS A 162 -15.86 7.76 1.33
CA HIS A 162 -15.10 7.44 0.10
C HIS A 162 -14.66 8.69 -0.69
N ARG A 163 -14.86 9.90 -0.14
CA ARG A 163 -14.44 11.13 -0.81
C ARG A 163 -13.01 11.47 -0.44
N LEU A 164 -12.11 11.34 -1.40
CA LEU A 164 -10.71 11.70 -1.23
C LEU A 164 -10.49 13.22 -1.25
N THR A 165 -9.60 13.69 -0.39
CA THR A 165 -9.07 15.06 -0.38
C THR A 165 -7.76 15.17 -1.14
N ARG A 166 -7.10 14.03 -1.41
CA ARG A 166 -5.86 13.92 -2.18
C ARG A 166 -5.87 12.64 -3.00
N ALA A 167 -5.58 12.78 -4.29
CA ALA A 167 -5.43 11.67 -5.22
C ALA A 167 -4.42 12.03 -6.32
N VAL A 168 -3.71 11.05 -6.81
CA VAL A 168 -2.75 11.18 -7.91
C VAL A 168 -3.50 11.47 -9.21
N GLY A 169 -3.08 12.50 -9.95
CA GLY A 169 -3.62 12.85 -11.26
C GLY A 169 -4.86 13.74 -11.26
N VAL A 170 -5.46 14.03 -10.09
CA VAL A 170 -6.68 14.87 -10.01
C VAL A 170 -6.33 16.36 -9.96
N TRP A 171 -5.21 16.71 -9.35
CA TRP A 171 -4.74 18.09 -9.24
C TRP A 171 -3.32 18.21 -9.79
N GLU A 172 -2.97 19.39 -10.34
CA GLU A 172 -1.64 19.66 -10.86
C GLU A 172 -0.56 19.49 -9.80
N ALA A 173 -0.81 19.91 -8.57
CA ALA A 173 0.09 19.75 -7.44
C ALA A 173 -0.46 18.81 -6.39
N ILE A 174 0.41 17.98 -5.81
CA ILE A 174 0.06 16.98 -4.82
C ILE A 174 0.99 17.05 -3.60
N GLN A 175 0.44 16.81 -2.42
CA GLN A 175 1.20 16.72 -1.17
C GLN A 175 1.02 15.33 -0.55
N PRO A 176 1.97 14.41 -0.75
CA PRO A 176 1.92 13.10 -0.14
C PRO A 176 2.24 13.18 1.37
N PHE A 177 1.69 12.23 2.14
CA PHE A 177 2.22 11.88 3.45
C PHE A 177 3.50 11.06 3.27
N THR A 178 4.46 11.23 4.20
CA THR A 178 5.70 10.44 4.22
C THR A 178 6.17 10.19 5.63
N ASP A 179 6.71 8.99 5.87
CA ASP A 179 7.30 8.62 7.15
C ASP A 179 8.49 7.67 6.94
N LYS A 180 9.35 7.51 7.97
CA LYS A 180 10.42 6.53 8.03
C LYS A 180 10.27 5.63 9.24
N VAL A 181 10.38 4.33 9.01
CA VAL A 181 10.20 3.30 10.02
C VAL A 181 11.43 2.38 10.05
N LYS A 182 11.97 2.11 11.23
CA LYS A 182 12.96 1.05 11.43
C LYS A 182 12.25 -0.29 11.50
N LEU A 183 12.79 -1.29 10.81
CA LEU A 183 12.28 -2.64 10.77
C LEU A 183 13.12 -3.57 11.61
N ASP A 184 12.44 -4.42 12.36
CA ASP A 184 13.01 -5.49 13.17
C ASP A 184 12.77 -6.86 12.53
N GLU A 185 13.53 -7.88 12.96
CA GLU A 185 13.29 -9.26 12.54
C GLU A 185 11.88 -9.73 12.94
N GLY A 186 11.16 -10.33 12.02
CA GLY A 186 9.79 -10.80 12.21
C GLY A 186 8.71 -9.80 11.83
N ASP A 187 9.05 -8.52 11.60
CA ASP A 187 8.10 -7.52 11.12
C ASP A 187 7.48 -7.92 9.78
N ALA A 188 6.21 -7.58 9.59
CA ALA A 188 5.57 -7.64 8.29
C ALA A 188 4.96 -6.28 7.93
N ILE A 189 5.22 -5.85 6.71
CA ILE A 189 4.70 -4.63 6.11
C ILE A 189 3.61 -5.05 5.14
N VAL A 190 2.43 -4.46 5.24
CA VAL A 190 1.29 -4.73 4.36
C VAL A 190 0.80 -3.42 3.77
N LEU A 191 0.75 -3.35 2.45
CA LEU A 191 0.05 -2.31 1.71
C LEU A 191 -1.20 -2.94 1.12
N CYS A 192 -2.34 -2.26 1.13
CA CYS A 192 -3.54 -2.74 0.46
C CYS A 192 -4.40 -1.58 -0.10
N SER A 193 -5.32 -1.89 -1.02
CA SER A 193 -6.42 -1.00 -1.35
C SER A 193 -7.47 -1.02 -0.23
N ASP A 194 -8.40 -0.08 -0.22
CA ASP A 194 -9.50 -0.01 0.75
C ASP A 194 -10.49 -1.18 0.60
N GLY A 195 -10.45 -1.90 -0.52
CA GLY A 195 -11.31 -3.05 -0.79
C GLY A 195 -11.21 -4.17 0.23
N VAL A 196 -10.06 -4.32 0.92
CA VAL A 196 -9.92 -5.29 2.03
C VAL A 196 -10.84 -4.91 3.19
N GLU A 197 -10.83 -3.64 3.59
CA GLU A 197 -11.67 -3.11 4.66
C GLU A 197 -13.14 -3.03 4.23
N THR A 198 -13.39 -2.60 2.99
CA THR A 198 -14.73 -2.50 2.39
C THR A 198 -15.41 -3.87 2.31
N ALA A 199 -14.67 -4.95 2.10
CA ALA A 199 -15.16 -6.33 2.20
C ALA A 199 -15.47 -6.75 3.65
N GLY A 200 -15.04 -6.00 4.66
CA GLY A 200 -15.28 -6.30 6.08
C GLY A 200 -14.19 -7.12 6.76
N VAL A 201 -13.02 -7.25 6.15
CA VAL A 201 -11.86 -7.92 6.78
C VAL A 201 -11.13 -6.92 7.67
N SER A 202 -11.14 -7.16 8.98
CA SER A 202 -10.41 -6.30 9.92
C SER A 202 -8.89 -6.44 9.78
N VAL A 203 -8.16 -5.43 10.22
CA VAL A 203 -6.68 -5.42 10.18
C VAL A 203 -6.10 -6.61 10.97
N GLU A 204 -6.69 -6.95 12.12
CA GLU A 204 -6.27 -8.08 12.93
C GLU A 204 -6.56 -9.43 12.24
N GLU A 205 -7.70 -9.54 11.53
CA GLU A 205 -8.03 -10.73 10.74
C GLU A 205 -7.07 -10.88 9.57
N MET A 206 -6.82 -9.79 8.83
CA MET A 206 -5.83 -9.75 7.75
C MET A 206 -4.45 -10.22 8.23
N GLY A 207 -3.95 -9.70 9.34
CA GLY A 207 -2.67 -10.12 9.92
C GLY A 207 -2.63 -11.59 10.27
N ARG A 208 -3.69 -12.14 10.86
CA ARG A 208 -3.79 -13.58 11.17
C ARG A 208 -3.78 -14.45 9.91
N LEU A 209 -4.50 -14.05 8.87
CA LEU A 209 -4.54 -14.78 7.60
C LEU A 209 -3.19 -14.78 6.88
N LEU A 210 -2.52 -13.61 6.84
CA LEU A 210 -1.22 -13.44 6.21
C LEU A 210 -0.11 -14.23 6.91
N LEU A 211 -0.06 -14.21 8.23
CA LEU A 211 1.10 -14.66 9.00
C LEU A 211 0.96 -16.06 9.62
N ARG A 212 -0.17 -16.73 9.41
CA ARG A 212 -0.58 -17.99 10.08
C ARG A 212 0.46 -19.10 10.05
N ASP A 213 1.06 -19.38 8.89
CA ASP A 213 1.92 -20.55 8.66
C ASP A 213 3.29 -20.17 8.03
N GLY A 214 3.59 -18.88 7.95
CA GLY A 214 4.83 -18.37 7.37
C GLY A 214 4.91 -18.45 5.84
N ASN A 215 3.88 -18.96 5.16
CA ASN A 215 3.76 -18.92 3.71
C ASN A 215 2.96 -17.67 3.30
N LEU A 216 3.67 -16.61 2.89
CA LEU A 216 3.04 -15.32 2.56
C LEU A 216 2.18 -15.38 1.29
N ASP A 217 2.58 -16.15 0.27
CA ASP A 217 1.80 -16.29 -0.96
C ASP A 217 0.41 -16.86 -0.63
N ARG A 218 0.40 -17.97 0.12
CA ARG A 218 -0.85 -18.56 0.60
C ARG A 218 -1.60 -17.67 1.59
N GLY A 219 -0.87 -16.84 2.34
CA GLY A 219 -1.44 -15.82 3.22
C GLY A 219 -2.20 -14.75 2.44
N ALA A 220 -1.60 -14.24 1.37
CA ALA A 220 -2.23 -13.26 0.50
C ALA A 220 -3.48 -13.82 -0.19
N GLU A 221 -3.40 -15.06 -0.70
CA GLU A 221 -4.56 -15.77 -1.28
C GLU A 221 -5.70 -15.90 -0.27
N ARG A 222 -5.43 -16.28 1.00
CA ARG A 222 -6.45 -16.39 2.04
C ARG A 222 -7.14 -15.07 2.35
N VAL A 223 -6.45 -13.94 2.25
CA VAL A 223 -7.09 -12.62 2.42
C VAL A 223 -8.06 -12.37 1.28
N ILE A 224 -7.67 -12.61 0.03
CA ILE A 224 -8.57 -12.49 -1.13
C ILE A 224 -9.79 -13.42 -0.98
N GLU A 225 -9.55 -14.70 -0.67
CA GLU A 225 -10.63 -15.69 -0.47
C GLU A 225 -11.60 -15.20 0.61
N ARG A 226 -11.08 -14.67 1.73
CA ARG A 226 -11.90 -14.13 2.80
C ARG A 226 -12.72 -12.92 2.39
N CYS A 227 -12.14 -11.98 1.62
CA CYS A 227 -12.88 -10.86 1.06
C CYS A 227 -14.02 -11.35 0.15
N ARG A 228 -13.75 -12.34 -0.71
CA ARG A 228 -14.77 -12.93 -1.60
C ARG A 228 -15.89 -13.63 -0.80
N GLU A 229 -15.58 -14.37 0.27
CA GLU A 229 -16.58 -14.97 1.16
C GLU A 229 -17.51 -13.92 1.79
N LEU A 230 -17.00 -12.71 2.02
CA LEU A 230 -17.76 -11.58 2.58
C LEU A 230 -18.48 -10.73 1.54
N GLY A 231 -18.35 -11.08 0.24
CA GLY A 231 -19.05 -10.42 -0.86
C GLY A 231 -18.19 -9.51 -1.74
N ALA A 232 -16.97 -9.17 -1.30
CA ALA A 232 -15.98 -8.35 -2.04
C ALA A 232 -16.63 -7.35 -3.02
N PRO A 233 -17.26 -6.26 -2.53
CA PRO A 233 -18.00 -5.32 -3.40
C PRO A 233 -17.08 -4.42 -4.22
N ASP A 234 -15.79 -4.43 -3.93
CA ASP A 234 -14.76 -3.66 -4.61
C ASP A 234 -13.57 -4.52 -5.04
N ASN A 235 -12.66 -3.92 -5.83
CA ASN A 235 -11.37 -4.51 -6.14
C ASN A 235 -10.58 -4.71 -4.84
N VAL A 236 -9.85 -5.81 -4.72
CA VAL A 236 -9.10 -6.17 -3.53
C VAL A 236 -7.65 -6.43 -3.91
N THR A 237 -6.74 -5.61 -3.42
CA THR A 237 -5.31 -5.72 -3.73
C THR A 237 -4.48 -5.57 -2.48
N LEU A 238 -3.46 -6.42 -2.31
CA LEU A 238 -2.47 -6.29 -1.25
C LEU A 238 -1.08 -6.70 -1.69
N ALA A 239 -0.08 -6.10 -1.06
CA ALA A 239 1.32 -6.49 -1.13
C ALA A 239 1.88 -6.60 0.29
N VAL A 240 2.63 -7.65 0.57
CA VAL A 240 3.21 -7.92 1.88
C VAL A 240 4.71 -8.21 1.77
N ALA A 241 5.50 -7.61 2.65
CA ALA A 241 6.90 -7.97 2.86
C ALA A 241 7.11 -8.35 4.33
N ARG A 242 7.75 -9.49 4.57
CA ARG A 242 8.11 -9.94 5.92
C ARG A 242 9.63 -10.00 6.08
N VAL A 243 10.13 -9.42 7.16
CA VAL A 243 11.53 -9.53 7.57
C VAL A 243 11.78 -10.93 8.10
N GLU A 244 12.67 -11.69 7.45
CA GLU A 244 13.01 -13.04 7.89
C GLU A 244 13.84 -12.98 9.19
N VAL A 245 13.49 -13.86 10.12
CA VAL A 245 14.27 -14.07 11.35
C VAL A 245 15.52 -14.88 11.01
N ASP A 246 16.69 -14.37 11.38
CA ASP A 246 17.93 -15.10 11.24
C ASP A 246 18.06 -16.15 12.37
N VAL A 247 17.53 -17.35 12.08
CA VAL A 247 17.56 -18.48 13.04
C VAL A 247 18.98 -18.88 13.46
N THR A 248 20.03 -18.46 12.72
CA THR A 248 21.41 -18.76 13.11
C THR A 248 21.89 -17.91 14.27
N LYS A 249 21.29 -16.74 14.49
CA LYS A 249 21.59 -15.85 15.63
C LYS A 249 20.91 -16.28 16.92
N THR A 250 19.82 -17.05 16.85
CA THR A 250 19.02 -17.47 18.02
C THR A 250 19.63 -18.68 18.75
N ALA A 251 20.64 -19.32 18.21
CA ALA A 251 21.23 -20.58 18.72
C ALA A 251 22.33 -20.42 19.77
N VAL A 252 22.53 -19.25 20.35
CA VAL A 252 23.47 -19.08 21.48
C VAL A 252 22.70 -19.09 22.79
N LEU A 253 22.19 -20.26 23.18
CA LEU A 253 21.88 -20.48 24.60
C LEU A 253 23.18 -20.44 25.38
N PRO A 254 23.26 -19.68 26.49
CA PRO A 254 24.45 -19.73 27.36
C PRO A 254 24.57 -21.14 27.91
N LYS A 255 25.74 -21.77 27.71
CA LYS A 255 26.06 -23.04 28.38
C LYS A 255 25.97 -22.82 29.87
N VAL A 256 24.90 -23.34 30.48
CA VAL A 256 24.84 -23.47 31.94
C VAL A 256 26.02 -24.36 32.34
N LYS A 257 27.02 -23.80 33.01
CA LYS A 257 28.03 -24.60 33.72
C LYS A 257 27.35 -25.22 34.94
N LEU A 258 27.20 -26.54 34.93
CA LEU A 258 26.93 -27.36 36.12
C LEU A 258 28.11 -27.33 37.07
#